data_941b8a5c831ef08782ac70a9ef444400
#
_entry.id   941b8a5c831ef08782ac70a9ef444400
#
_cell.length_a   1.000
_cell.length_b   1.000
_cell.length_c   1.000
_cell.angle_alpha   90.00
_cell.angle_beta   90.00
_cell.angle_gamma   90.00
#
_symmetry.space_group_name_H-M   'P 1'
#
loop_
_entity.id
_entity.type
_entity.pdbx_description
1 polymer ?
#
loop_
_entity_poly.entity_id
_entity_poly.type
_entity_poly.pdbx_seq_one_letter_code
_entity_poly.pdbx_strand_id
1 'polypeptide(L)'
;MEYDICSIGSALVDLTFKIDDEFVKKIEQKGIVKGGMTLIEKDDQNELVEELIQSGKIPDKACGGSATNSVVAASLFGSSCFMSCIVGDDENGKFYLEDLSQNGINHNSNLIDSDMPSGQCLVMVSDDAERTMCTNLGINSEFSAQNVDEEIIKNSNYLFLEGYLLASPEGFDSFKKAFNLAKKYNVKVALSLSDIFIVNTFKEELKELISTSCDLIFCNEGEASEFANSNSEEEIFKFFKNYSPKLLVTQGPKGCIGYDEDGPINIPGIEVNAIDTNGAGDMFAGAVISSLNQSKNLKQSAEFGCFAASKIVQNSGPRLTQEEYVKIKENFSSY
;
A
#
# COMPACT_ATOMS: atom_id res chain seq x y z
N MET A 1 -0.59 -9.76 22.97
CA MET A 1 -0.24 -9.71 21.53
C MET A 1 1.18 -9.18 21.44
N GLU A 2 1.98 -9.69 20.54
CA GLU A 2 3.37 -9.29 20.34
C GLU A 2 3.45 -8.12 19.37
N TYR A 3 2.54 -8.13 18.39
CA TYR A 3 2.47 -7.10 17.37
C TYR A 3 1.12 -6.38 17.37
N ASP A 4 1.16 -5.08 17.16
CA ASP A 4 -0.04 -4.29 16.85
C ASP A 4 -0.53 -4.58 15.44
N ILE A 5 0.41 -4.76 14.50
CA ILE A 5 0.11 -4.98 13.09
C ILE A 5 1.07 -6.03 12.53
N CYS A 6 0.53 -7.08 11.91
CA CYS A 6 1.27 -7.87 10.95
C CYS A 6 0.76 -7.58 9.54
N SER A 7 1.64 -7.60 8.56
CA SER A 7 1.31 -7.38 7.16
C SER A 7 1.96 -8.39 6.26
N ILE A 8 1.33 -8.62 5.12
CA ILE A 8 1.84 -9.46 4.03
C ILE A 8 1.79 -8.63 2.76
N GLY A 9 2.88 -8.58 2.03
CA GLY A 9 2.94 -7.80 0.79
C GLY A 9 4.24 -8.00 0.02
N SER A 10 4.32 -7.39 -1.15
CA SER A 10 5.48 -7.47 -2.03
C SER A 10 6.60 -6.56 -1.56
N ALA A 11 7.82 -7.11 -1.48
CA ALA A 11 9.04 -6.36 -1.25
C ALA A 11 9.51 -5.74 -2.58
N LEU A 12 9.32 -4.45 -2.75
CA LEU A 12 9.68 -3.73 -3.97
C LEU A 12 10.71 -2.64 -3.68
N VAL A 13 11.66 -2.48 -4.57
CA VAL A 13 12.56 -1.32 -4.59
C VAL A 13 12.12 -0.40 -5.72
N ASP A 14 11.76 0.82 -5.38
CA ASP A 14 11.32 1.83 -6.33
C ASP A 14 12.52 2.56 -6.94
N LEU A 15 12.52 2.68 -8.27
CA LEU A 15 13.38 3.57 -9.03
C LEU A 15 12.51 4.68 -9.62
N THR A 16 12.60 5.88 -9.06
CA THR A 16 11.76 7.01 -9.46
C THR A 16 12.49 7.93 -10.42
N PHE A 17 11.91 8.18 -11.59
CA PHE A 17 12.39 9.12 -12.59
C PHE A 17 11.35 10.19 -12.89
N LYS A 18 11.80 11.43 -13.10
CA LYS A 18 10.96 12.46 -13.72
C LYS A 18 10.99 12.29 -15.24
N ILE A 19 9.82 12.27 -15.85
CA ILE A 19 9.64 12.14 -17.30
C ILE A 19 8.83 13.30 -17.87
N ASP A 20 9.04 13.57 -19.15
CA ASP A 20 8.29 14.55 -19.93
C ASP A 20 7.16 13.89 -20.74
N ASP A 21 6.32 14.73 -21.36
CA ASP A 21 5.20 14.28 -22.19
C ASP A 21 5.62 13.46 -23.42
N GLU A 22 6.84 13.62 -23.90
CA GLU A 22 7.36 12.84 -25.03
C GLU A 22 7.59 11.39 -24.60
N PHE A 23 8.19 11.22 -23.43
CA PHE A 23 8.40 9.88 -22.85
C PHE A 23 7.06 9.24 -22.45
N VAL A 24 6.11 10.00 -21.94
CA VAL A 24 4.74 9.52 -21.66
C VAL A 24 4.12 8.90 -22.91
N LYS A 25 4.11 9.64 -24.03
CA LYS A 25 3.57 9.13 -25.31
C LYS A 25 4.26 7.85 -25.77
N LYS A 26 5.56 7.73 -25.52
CA LYS A 26 6.33 6.56 -25.90
C LYS A 26 5.92 5.32 -25.11
N ILE A 27 5.77 5.44 -23.78
CA ILE A 27 5.36 4.30 -22.95
C ILE A 27 3.91 3.89 -23.23
N GLU A 28 3.02 4.83 -23.53
CA GLU A 28 1.65 4.54 -23.95
C GLU A 28 1.60 3.72 -25.26
N GLN A 29 2.51 3.97 -26.20
CA GLN A 29 2.65 3.14 -27.41
C GLN A 29 3.10 1.71 -27.14
N LYS A 30 3.78 1.47 -26.01
CA LYS A 30 4.14 0.14 -25.51
C LYS A 30 2.99 -0.51 -24.69
N GLY A 31 1.84 0.13 -24.58
CA GLY A 31 0.67 -0.38 -23.83
C GLY A 31 0.71 -0.08 -22.33
N ILE A 32 1.64 0.77 -21.87
CA ILE A 32 1.73 1.18 -20.47
C ILE A 32 0.73 2.34 -20.25
N VAL A 33 -0.17 2.17 -19.29
CA VAL A 33 -1.23 3.15 -19.01
C VAL A 33 -0.69 4.24 -18.07
N LYS A 34 -0.75 5.50 -18.54
CA LYS A 34 -0.39 6.66 -17.70
C LYS A 34 -1.23 6.68 -16.41
N GLY A 35 -0.58 6.94 -15.29
CA GLY A 35 -1.24 7.07 -13.99
C GLY A 35 -1.63 5.74 -13.33
N GLY A 36 -1.32 4.60 -13.95
CA GLY A 36 -1.64 3.27 -13.44
C GLY A 36 -0.40 2.39 -13.22
N MET A 37 -0.65 1.19 -12.69
CA MET A 37 0.37 0.15 -12.54
C MET A 37 0.26 -0.87 -13.69
N THR A 38 1.41 -1.21 -14.27
CA THR A 38 1.53 -2.26 -15.29
C THR A 38 2.59 -3.26 -14.83
N LEU A 39 2.24 -4.54 -14.84
CA LEU A 39 3.24 -5.60 -14.65
C LEU A 39 4.05 -5.76 -15.93
N ILE A 40 5.37 -5.81 -15.79
CA ILE A 40 6.28 -6.01 -16.92
C ILE A 40 7.39 -7.01 -16.60
N GLU A 41 7.95 -7.60 -17.64
CA GLU A 41 9.11 -8.48 -17.53
C GLU A 41 10.38 -7.68 -17.21
N LYS A 42 11.36 -8.35 -16.59
CA LYS A 42 12.62 -7.73 -16.17
C LYS A 42 13.36 -7.05 -17.32
N ASP A 43 13.42 -7.71 -18.48
CA ASP A 43 14.16 -7.20 -19.64
C ASP A 43 13.51 -5.94 -20.20
N ASP A 44 12.18 -5.90 -20.26
CA ASP A 44 11.42 -4.71 -20.70
C ASP A 44 11.59 -3.54 -19.70
N GLN A 45 11.61 -3.85 -18.39
CA GLN A 45 11.86 -2.83 -17.37
C GLN A 45 13.27 -2.27 -17.49
N ASN A 46 14.28 -3.14 -17.66
CA ASN A 46 15.67 -2.74 -17.84
C ASN A 46 15.86 -1.83 -19.06
N GLU A 47 15.20 -2.16 -20.19
CA GLU A 47 15.23 -1.32 -21.40
C GLU A 47 14.76 0.11 -21.11
N LEU A 48 13.65 0.26 -20.40
CA LEU A 48 13.13 1.58 -20.01
C LEU A 48 14.06 2.33 -19.07
N VAL A 49 14.62 1.63 -18.07
CA VAL A 49 15.57 2.22 -17.11
C VAL A 49 16.85 2.68 -17.81
N GLU A 50 17.42 1.84 -18.68
CA GLU A 50 18.63 2.18 -19.43
C GLU A 50 18.41 3.39 -20.33
N GLU A 51 17.27 3.47 -21.00
CA GLU A 51 16.93 4.64 -21.83
C GLU A 51 16.83 5.92 -21.02
N LEU A 52 16.19 5.89 -19.85
CA LEU A 52 16.10 7.03 -18.95
C LEU A 52 17.49 7.48 -18.47
N ILE A 53 18.36 6.54 -18.10
CA ILE A 53 19.74 6.82 -17.69
C ILE A 53 20.55 7.40 -18.87
N GLN A 54 20.42 6.85 -20.08
CA GLN A 54 21.09 7.35 -21.28
C GLN A 54 20.63 8.76 -21.66
N SER A 55 19.39 9.12 -21.33
CA SER A 55 18.90 10.50 -21.49
C SER A 55 19.44 11.48 -20.44
N GLY A 56 20.32 11.04 -19.55
CA GLY A 56 20.95 11.85 -18.50
C GLY A 56 20.13 11.97 -17.22
N LYS A 57 19.06 11.19 -17.06
CA LYS A 57 18.24 11.18 -15.85
C LYS A 57 18.88 10.26 -14.79
N ILE A 58 18.79 10.66 -13.53
CA ILE A 58 19.26 9.90 -12.38
C ILE A 58 18.04 9.48 -11.55
N PRO A 59 17.86 8.20 -11.22
CA PRO A 59 16.75 7.77 -10.39
C PRO A 59 16.98 8.10 -8.92
N ASP A 60 15.87 8.42 -8.25
CA ASP A 60 15.80 8.29 -6.79
C ASP A 60 15.46 6.83 -6.46
N LYS A 61 16.29 6.21 -5.61
CA LYS A 61 16.10 4.82 -5.16
C LYS A 61 15.56 4.80 -3.73
N ALA A 62 14.44 4.12 -3.52
CA ALA A 62 13.80 3.96 -2.22
C ALA A 62 13.20 2.55 -2.06
N CYS A 63 12.98 2.11 -0.84
CA CYS A 63 12.14 0.95 -0.60
C CYS A 63 10.68 1.35 -0.77
N GLY A 64 9.94 0.54 -1.51
CA GLY A 64 8.52 0.70 -1.83
C GLY A 64 7.69 -0.51 -1.36
N GLY A 65 6.59 -0.75 -2.07
CA GLY A 65 5.56 -1.71 -1.69
C GLY A 65 4.54 -1.08 -0.74
N SER A 66 3.28 -1.04 -1.17
CA SER A 66 2.19 -0.33 -0.48
C SER A 66 1.99 -0.83 0.96
N ALA A 67 1.96 -2.16 1.17
CA ALA A 67 1.87 -2.74 2.51
C ALA A 67 3.04 -2.31 3.40
N THR A 68 4.26 -2.31 2.85
CA THR A 68 5.45 -1.91 3.60
C THR A 68 5.45 -0.42 3.93
N ASN A 69 5.05 0.44 2.98
CA ASN A 69 4.91 1.87 3.27
C ASN A 69 3.92 2.12 4.41
N SER A 70 2.79 1.38 4.41
CA SER A 70 1.77 1.49 5.46
C SER A 70 2.30 1.03 6.82
N VAL A 71 3.02 -0.11 6.90
CA VAL A 71 3.57 -0.57 8.19
C VAL A 71 4.75 0.26 8.66
N VAL A 72 5.55 0.85 7.75
CA VAL A 72 6.57 1.86 8.10
C VAL A 72 5.91 3.06 8.74
N ALA A 73 4.87 3.59 8.13
CA ALA A 73 4.12 4.71 8.71
C ALA A 73 3.55 4.34 10.10
N ALA A 74 2.93 3.17 10.24
CA ALA A 74 2.39 2.71 11.51
C ALA A 74 3.47 2.52 12.58
N SER A 75 4.63 1.95 12.23
CA SER A 75 5.77 1.77 13.13
C SER A 75 6.29 3.10 13.64
N LEU A 76 6.52 4.05 12.74
CA LEU A 76 7.01 5.38 13.08
C LEU A 76 5.96 6.21 13.86
N PHE A 77 4.68 5.88 13.74
CA PHE A 77 3.62 6.39 14.62
C PHE A 77 3.50 5.63 15.95
N GLY A 78 4.31 4.62 16.17
CA GLY A 78 4.48 3.98 17.49
C GLY A 78 3.83 2.61 17.64
N SER A 79 3.41 1.95 16.55
CA SER A 79 2.92 0.57 16.57
C SER A 79 4.07 -0.42 16.48
N SER A 80 3.96 -1.57 17.16
CA SER A 80 4.82 -2.73 16.92
C SER A 80 4.38 -3.44 15.64
N CYS A 81 5.28 -3.54 14.65
CA CYS A 81 4.94 -4.03 13.33
C CYS A 81 5.77 -5.24 12.91
N PHE A 82 5.13 -6.14 12.14
CA PHE A 82 5.77 -7.27 11.49
C PHE A 82 5.43 -7.29 10.01
N MET A 83 6.43 -7.49 9.14
CA MET A 83 6.25 -7.61 7.69
C MET A 83 6.65 -9.00 7.21
N SER A 84 5.71 -9.72 6.60
CA SER A 84 5.98 -10.97 5.87
C SER A 84 6.13 -10.66 4.39
N CYS A 85 7.34 -10.86 3.87
CA CYS A 85 7.68 -10.69 2.47
C CYS A 85 8.82 -11.62 2.08
N ILE A 86 9.17 -11.69 0.81
CA ILE A 86 10.35 -12.43 0.32
C ILE A 86 11.22 -11.52 -0.54
N VAL A 87 12.55 -11.73 -0.48
CA VAL A 87 13.55 -10.98 -1.23
C VAL A 87 14.63 -11.92 -1.78
N GLY A 88 15.23 -11.58 -2.89
CA GLY A 88 16.40 -12.29 -3.45
C GLY A 88 17.69 -11.98 -2.70
N ASP A 89 18.72 -12.85 -2.84
CA ASP A 89 20.08 -12.56 -2.35
C ASP A 89 20.82 -11.64 -3.33
N ASP A 90 20.31 -10.43 -3.45
CA ASP A 90 20.89 -9.36 -4.26
C ASP A 90 21.02 -8.05 -3.47
N GLU A 91 21.55 -7.02 -4.12
CA GLU A 91 21.71 -5.69 -3.49
C GLU A 91 20.36 -5.06 -3.10
N ASN A 92 19.30 -5.28 -3.89
CA ASN A 92 17.98 -4.76 -3.60
C ASN A 92 17.34 -5.47 -2.40
N GLY A 93 17.50 -6.80 -2.29
CA GLY A 93 17.02 -7.57 -1.15
C GLY A 93 17.70 -7.16 0.16
N LYS A 94 19.02 -6.99 0.14
CA LYS A 94 19.79 -6.51 1.30
C LYS A 94 19.35 -5.10 1.71
N PHE A 95 19.24 -4.20 0.74
CA PHE A 95 18.77 -2.84 0.96
C PHE A 95 17.38 -2.81 1.58
N TYR A 96 16.47 -3.67 1.10
CA TYR A 96 15.10 -3.75 1.60
C TYR A 96 15.02 -4.25 3.05
N LEU A 97 15.72 -5.33 3.40
CA LEU A 97 15.73 -5.87 4.77
C LEU A 97 16.41 -4.91 5.77
N GLU A 98 17.44 -4.20 5.33
CA GLU A 98 18.07 -3.15 6.13
C GLU A 98 17.09 -2.00 6.41
N ASP A 99 16.35 -1.55 5.42
CA ASP A 99 15.31 -0.51 5.57
C ASP A 99 14.21 -0.94 6.56
N LEU A 100 13.68 -2.17 6.48
CA LEU A 100 12.72 -2.69 7.46
C LEU A 100 13.28 -2.58 8.89
N SER A 101 14.52 -3.04 9.07
CA SER A 101 15.18 -3.04 10.38
C SER A 101 15.41 -1.63 10.91
N GLN A 102 15.84 -0.69 10.06
CA GLN A 102 16.05 0.72 10.42
C GLN A 102 14.74 1.43 10.81
N ASN A 103 13.60 0.99 10.26
CA ASN A 103 12.28 1.51 10.60
C ASN A 103 11.60 0.74 11.75
N GLY A 104 12.33 -0.15 12.46
CA GLY A 104 11.82 -0.87 13.62
C GLY A 104 10.79 -1.95 13.30
N ILE A 105 10.77 -2.44 12.05
CA ILE A 105 9.83 -3.47 11.61
C ILE A 105 10.51 -4.84 11.74
N ASN A 106 9.87 -5.75 12.47
CA ASN A 106 10.30 -7.14 12.54
C ASN A 106 9.90 -7.87 11.25
N HIS A 107 10.72 -8.84 10.85
CA HIS A 107 10.46 -9.69 9.70
C HIS A 107 11.08 -11.08 9.88
N ASN A 108 10.55 -12.06 9.19
CA ASN A 108 11.12 -13.41 9.10
C ASN A 108 11.75 -13.70 7.73
N SER A 109 11.91 -12.67 6.91
CA SER A 109 12.47 -12.81 5.57
C SER A 109 13.95 -13.10 5.64
N ASN A 110 14.38 -14.12 4.88
CA ASN A 110 15.76 -14.42 4.59
C ASN A 110 16.03 -14.09 3.13
N LEU A 111 17.29 -13.79 2.81
CA LEU A 111 17.72 -13.69 1.43
C LEU A 111 17.60 -15.06 0.76
N ILE A 112 16.88 -15.11 -0.37
CA ILE A 112 16.65 -16.34 -1.11
C ILE A 112 17.66 -16.42 -2.25
N ASP A 113 18.50 -17.46 -2.25
CA ASP A 113 19.40 -17.76 -3.36
C ASP A 113 18.60 -18.32 -4.53
N SER A 114 18.34 -17.46 -5.50
CA SER A 114 17.53 -17.73 -6.70
C SER A 114 18.08 -16.94 -7.87
N ASP A 115 17.84 -17.41 -9.08
CA ASP A 115 18.10 -16.66 -10.32
C ASP A 115 17.12 -15.46 -10.49
N MET A 116 16.04 -15.42 -9.72
CA MET A 116 15.08 -14.32 -9.71
C MET A 116 15.55 -13.18 -8.82
N PRO A 117 15.58 -11.94 -9.33
CA PRO A 117 15.96 -10.78 -8.53
C PRO A 117 14.89 -10.41 -7.51
N SER A 118 15.25 -9.59 -6.54
CA SER A 118 14.27 -8.87 -5.73
C SER A 118 13.36 -8.01 -6.59
N GLY A 119 12.11 -7.84 -6.17
CA GLY A 119 11.12 -7.06 -6.92
C GLY A 119 11.54 -5.59 -7.07
N GLN A 120 11.19 -5.00 -8.21
CA GLN A 120 11.50 -3.61 -8.53
C GLN A 120 10.31 -2.92 -9.19
N CYS A 121 10.07 -1.66 -8.82
CA CYS A 121 9.09 -0.81 -9.47
C CYS A 121 9.81 0.38 -10.12
N LEU A 122 9.68 0.52 -11.44
CA LEU A 122 10.03 1.74 -12.15
C LEU A 122 8.86 2.71 -12.02
N VAL A 123 9.08 3.81 -11.28
CA VAL A 123 8.11 4.87 -11.06
C VAL A 123 8.46 6.06 -11.94
N MET A 124 7.59 6.42 -12.85
CA MET A 124 7.76 7.52 -13.77
C MET A 124 6.79 8.65 -13.42
N VAL A 125 7.34 9.80 -13.00
CA VAL A 125 6.56 10.97 -12.59
C VAL A 125 6.55 11.98 -13.71
N SER A 126 5.37 12.25 -14.29
CA SER A 126 5.15 13.25 -15.34
C SER A 126 4.97 14.67 -14.77
N ASP A 127 5.04 15.68 -15.63
CA ASP A 127 4.99 17.10 -15.23
C ASP A 127 3.70 17.50 -14.50
N ASP A 128 2.61 16.78 -14.73
CA ASP A 128 1.33 16.95 -14.02
C ASP A 128 1.25 16.18 -12.68
N ALA A 129 2.40 15.66 -12.21
CA ALA A 129 2.55 14.86 -11.00
C ALA A 129 1.81 13.50 -11.03
N GLU A 130 1.35 13.05 -12.19
CA GLU A 130 0.83 11.69 -12.37
C GLU A 130 1.98 10.67 -12.34
N ARG A 131 1.70 9.49 -11.80
CA ARG A 131 2.69 8.42 -11.66
C ARG A 131 2.29 7.18 -12.41
N THR A 132 3.17 6.81 -13.33
CA THR A 132 3.06 5.58 -14.10
C THR A 132 4.05 4.58 -13.54
N MET A 133 3.57 3.41 -13.15
CA MET A 133 4.36 2.37 -12.50
C MET A 133 4.51 1.17 -13.42
N CYS A 134 5.75 0.73 -13.61
CA CYS A 134 6.08 -0.52 -14.30
C CYS A 134 6.75 -1.45 -13.31
N THR A 135 6.03 -2.47 -12.85
CA THR A 135 6.45 -3.35 -11.77
C THR A 135 6.91 -4.70 -12.30
N ASN A 136 8.15 -5.05 -12.01
CA ASN A 136 8.66 -6.41 -12.08
C ASN A 136 8.62 -7.04 -10.69
N LEU A 137 7.82 -8.08 -10.51
CA LEU A 137 7.65 -8.73 -9.20
C LEU A 137 8.93 -9.46 -8.77
N GLY A 138 9.76 -9.91 -9.72
CA GLY A 138 10.90 -10.73 -9.38
C GLY A 138 10.51 -11.91 -8.50
N ILE A 139 11.29 -12.16 -7.45
CA ILE A 139 11.03 -13.27 -6.53
C ILE A 139 9.68 -13.17 -5.78
N ASN A 140 9.07 -11.97 -5.70
CA ASN A 140 7.74 -11.84 -5.08
C ASN A 140 6.68 -12.66 -5.79
N SER A 141 6.89 -13.03 -7.07
CA SER A 141 5.98 -13.94 -7.79
C SER A 141 5.94 -15.35 -7.21
N GLU A 142 6.94 -15.74 -6.41
CA GLU A 142 7.01 -17.02 -5.69
C GLU A 142 6.44 -16.96 -4.27
N PHE A 143 5.96 -15.78 -3.84
CA PHE A 143 5.29 -15.68 -2.54
C PHE A 143 4.04 -16.56 -2.53
N SER A 144 3.99 -17.47 -1.57
CA SER A 144 2.95 -18.50 -1.50
C SER A 144 2.35 -18.63 -0.11
N ALA A 145 1.32 -19.43 0.01
CA ALA A 145 0.71 -19.75 1.30
C ALA A 145 1.69 -20.31 2.34
N GLN A 146 2.85 -20.86 1.91
CA GLN A 146 3.89 -21.35 2.83
C GLN A 146 4.59 -20.21 3.57
N ASN A 147 4.66 -19.01 2.96
CA ASN A 147 5.26 -17.82 3.54
C ASN A 147 4.34 -17.11 4.55
N VAL A 148 3.06 -17.51 4.62
CA VAL A 148 2.10 -16.97 5.59
C VAL A 148 2.31 -17.67 6.94
N ASP A 149 2.81 -16.90 7.91
CA ASP A 149 3.18 -17.39 9.25
C ASP A 149 1.99 -17.33 10.20
N GLU A 150 1.55 -18.51 10.67
CA GLU A 150 0.39 -18.65 11.57
C GLU A 150 0.66 -18.02 12.95
N GLU A 151 1.87 -18.19 13.50
CA GLU A 151 2.18 -17.69 14.85
C GLU A 151 2.26 -16.16 14.85
N ILE A 152 2.74 -15.54 13.79
CA ILE A 152 2.78 -14.08 13.65
C ILE A 152 1.35 -13.53 13.60
N ILE A 153 0.49 -14.09 12.74
CA ILE A 153 -0.92 -13.65 12.64
C ILE A 153 -1.60 -13.81 13.99
N LYS A 154 -1.51 -14.97 14.61
CA LYS A 154 -2.13 -15.28 15.91
C LYS A 154 -1.73 -14.30 17.03
N ASN A 155 -0.50 -13.80 16.99
CA ASN A 155 0.04 -12.89 17.99
C ASN A 155 -0.08 -11.40 17.62
N SER A 156 -0.90 -11.05 16.63
CA SER A 156 -1.13 -9.69 16.16
C SER A 156 -2.53 -9.17 16.46
N ASN A 157 -2.69 -7.85 16.61
CA ASN A 157 -4.00 -7.20 16.76
C ASN A 157 -4.70 -7.05 15.41
N TYR A 158 -3.95 -6.62 14.38
CA TYR A 158 -4.41 -6.44 13.01
C TYR A 158 -3.55 -7.24 12.04
N LEU A 159 -4.20 -7.85 11.06
CA LEU A 159 -3.61 -8.30 9.81
C LEU A 159 -3.93 -7.22 8.75
N PHE A 160 -2.89 -6.55 8.23
CA PHE A 160 -3.04 -5.58 7.14
C PHE A 160 -2.59 -6.20 5.82
N LEU A 161 -3.44 -6.09 4.81
CA LEU A 161 -3.22 -6.67 3.49
C LEU A 161 -3.43 -5.62 2.39
N GLU A 162 -2.71 -5.78 1.29
CA GLU A 162 -2.85 -4.96 0.08
C GLU A 162 -3.32 -5.80 -1.11
N GLY A 163 -4.24 -5.30 -1.90
CA GLY A 163 -4.79 -6.00 -3.07
C GLY A 163 -3.73 -6.39 -4.11
N TYR A 164 -2.62 -5.66 -4.18
CA TYR A 164 -1.52 -5.95 -5.12
C TYR A 164 -0.97 -7.37 -5.01
N LEU A 165 -1.06 -8.03 -3.85
CA LEU A 165 -0.60 -9.41 -3.71
C LEU A 165 -1.38 -10.38 -4.63
N LEU A 166 -2.62 -10.05 -5.01
CA LEU A 166 -3.40 -10.85 -5.97
C LEU A 166 -2.77 -10.90 -7.37
N ALA A 167 -1.89 -9.97 -7.69
CA ALA A 167 -1.14 -9.99 -8.94
C ALA A 167 -0.04 -11.07 -8.98
N SER A 168 0.31 -11.66 -7.83
CA SER A 168 1.20 -12.82 -7.77
C SER A 168 0.44 -14.12 -8.06
N PRO A 169 1.06 -15.12 -8.72
CA PRO A 169 0.39 -16.37 -9.11
C PRO A 169 -0.31 -17.11 -7.96
N GLU A 170 0.31 -17.13 -6.77
CA GLU A 170 -0.26 -17.76 -5.56
C GLU A 170 -0.81 -16.75 -4.55
N GLY A 171 -1.00 -15.50 -4.97
CA GLY A 171 -1.46 -14.43 -4.11
C GLY A 171 -2.84 -14.68 -3.51
N PHE A 172 -3.76 -15.23 -4.31
CA PHE A 172 -5.11 -15.56 -3.84
C PHE A 172 -5.12 -16.64 -2.76
N ASP A 173 -4.36 -17.74 -2.93
CA ASP A 173 -4.26 -18.80 -1.93
C ASP A 173 -3.55 -18.32 -0.66
N SER A 174 -2.56 -17.46 -0.79
CA SER A 174 -1.89 -16.79 0.32
C SER A 174 -2.87 -15.93 1.12
N PHE A 175 -3.69 -15.14 0.45
CA PHE A 175 -4.74 -14.35 1.08
C PHE A 175 -5.78 -15.24 1.78
N LYS A 176 -6.27 -16.29 1.11
CA LYS A 176 -7.23 -17.23 1.73
C LYS A 176 -6.68 -17.82 3.01
N LYS A 177 -5.42 -18.24 3.02
CA LYS A 177 -4.77 -18.72 4.24
C LYS A 177 -4.73 -17.64 5.31
N ALA A 178 -4.28 -16.44 4.98
CA ALA A 178 -4.16 -15.32 5.92
C ALA A 178 -5.53 -14.94 6.54
N PHE A 179 -6.57 -14.77 5.71
CA PHE A 179 -7.93 -14.50 6.17
C PHE A 179 -8.48 -15.60 7.08
N ASN A 180 -8.28 -16.86 6.70
CA ASN A 180 -8.73 -18.01 7.51
C ASN A 180 -8.02 -18.06 8.87
N LEU A 181 -6.71 -17.78 8.92
CA LEU A 181 -5.96 -17.69 10.16
C LEU A 181 -6.42 -16.51 11.03
N ALA A 182 -6.60 -15.33 10.43
CA ALA A 182 -7.13 -14.18 11.15
C ALA A 182 -8.50 -14.47 11.77
N LYS A 183 -9.41 -15.09 11.01
CA LYS A 183 -10.72 -15.53 11.51
C LYS A 183 -10.59 -16.57 12.63
N LYS A 184 -9.72 -17.57 12.47
CA LYS A 184 -9.47 -18.64 13.47
C LYS A 184 -9.01 -18.06 14.81
N TYR A 185 -8.16 -17.03 14.79
CA TYR A 185 -7.56 -16.43 15.97
C TYR A 185 -8.21 -15.11 16.41
N ASN A 186 -9.29 -14.72 15.75
CA ASN A 186 -10.02 -13.47 16.03
C ASN A 186 -9.12 -12.23 15.91
N VAL A 187 -8.23 -12.22 14.91
CA VAL A 187 -7.39 -11.10 14.52
C VAL A 187 -8.17 -10.24 13.55
N LYS A 188 -8.17 -8.93 13.75
CA LYS A 188 -8.87 -7.99 12.85
C LYS A 188 -8.17 -7.90 11.50
N VAL A 189 -8.95 -7.88 10.42
CA VAL A 189 -8.42 -7.75 9.07
C VAL A 189 -8.72 -6.35 8.52
N ALA A 190 -7.66 -5.66 8.09
CA ALA A 190 -7.74 -4.42 7.33
C ALA A 190 -7.16 -4.66 5.93
N LEU A 191 -7.93 -4.30 4.91
CA LEU A 191 -7.56 -4.52 3.49
C LEU A 191 -7.58 -3.20 2.72
N SER A 192 -6.51 -2.92 1.97
CA SER A 192 -6.51 -1.90 0.92
C SER A 192 -6.87 -2.55 -0.42
N LEU A 193 -7.77 -1.91 -1.19
CA LEU A 193 -8.07 -2.36 -2.57
C LEU A 193 -6.93 -2.03 -3.55
N SER A 194 -6.04 -1.10 -3.18
CA SER A 194 -4.75 -0.78 -3.78
C SER A 194 -4.78 -0.01 -5.10
N ASP A 195 -5.47 -0.51 -6.12
CA ASP A 195 -5.46 0.08 -7.46
C ASP A 195 -6.67 -0.35 -8.29
N ILE A 196 -7.11 0.52 -9.20
CA ILE A 196 -8.23 0.23 -10.12
C ILE A 196 -7.93 -1.01 -10.99
N PHE A 197 -6.67 -1.21 -11.41
CA PHE A 197 -6.26 -2.40 -12.15
C PHE A 197 -6.52 -3.68 -11.33
N ILE A 198 -6.17 -3.68 -10.05
CA ILE A 198 -6.42 -4.81 -9.14
C ILE A 198 -7.91 -5.06 -8.97
N VAL A 199 -8.67 -3.97 -8.74
CA VAL A 199 -10.14 -4.08 -8.61
C VAL A 199 -10.78 -4.67 -9.86
N ASN A 200 -10.37 -4.23 -11.05
CA ASN A 200 -10.92 -4.72 -12.31
C ASN A 200 -10.53 -6.17 -12.61
N THR A 201 -9.27 -6.51 -12.34
CA THR A 201 -8.72 -7.82 -12.71
C THR A 201 -9.16 -8.92 -11.74
N PHE A 202 -9.22 -8.62 -10.43
CA PHE A 202 -9.43 -9.59 -9.35
C PHE A 202 -10.69 -9.33 -8.53
N LYS A 203 -11.74 -8.77 -9.16
CA LYS A 203 -12.97 -8.35 -8.49
C LYS A 203 -13.67 -9.48 -7.75
N GLU A 204 -13.75 -10.65 -8.34
CA GLU A 204 -14.44 -11.79 -7.73
C GLU A 204 -13.60 -12.43 -6.61
N GLU A 205 -12.28 -12.49 -6.77
CA GLU A 205 -11.36 -12.92 -5.72
C GLU A 205 -11.43 -11.99 -4.51
N LEU A 206 -11.41 -10.67 -4.74
CA LEU A 206 -11.58 -9.67 -3.67
C LEU A 206 -12.91 -9.86 -2.93
N LYS A 207 -14.02 -10.05 -3.65
CA LYS A 207 -15.33 -10.31 -3.03
C LYS A 207 -15.33 -11.59 -2.19
N GLU A 208 -14.73 -12.68 -2.69
CA GLU A 208 -14.62 -13.93 -1.94
C GLU A 208 -13.83 -13.72 -0.64
N LEU A 209 -12.69 -13.05 -0.71
CA LEU A 209 -11.83 -12.78 0.44
C LEU A 209 -12.52 -11.93 1.51
N ILE A 210 -13.05 -10.76 1.13
CA ILE A 210 -13.70 -9.85 2.09
C ILE A 210 -14.98 -10.42 2.69
N SER A 211 -15.63 -11.36 1.99
CA SER A 211 -16.79 -12.10 2.52
C SER A 211 -16.40 -13.08 3.64
N THR A 212 -15.14 -13.43 3.77
CA THR A 212 -14.65 -14.38 4.79
C THR A 212 -14.58 -13.73 6.17
N SER A 213 -13.87 -12.60 6.26
CA SER A 213 -13.73 -11.77 7.47
C SER A 213 -12.93 -10.52 7.11
N CYS A 214 -13.56 -9.37 6.99
CA CYS A 214 -12.87 -8.11 6.77
C CYS A 214 -13.47 -7.04 7.69
N ASP A 215 -12.65 -6.47 8.58
CA ASP A 215 -13.12 -5.53 9.58
C ASP A 215 -13.06 -4.08 9.10
N LEU A 216 -12.13 -3.77 8.19
CA LEU A 216 -11.92 -2.43 7.65
C LEU A 216 -11.41 -2.50 6.22
N ILE A 217 -12.05 -1.78 5.32
CA ILE A 217 -11.61 -1.62 3.93
C ILE A 217 -11.12 -0.19 3.70
N PHE A 218 -9.96 -0.09 3.07
CA PHE A 218 -9.41 1.16 2.53
C PHE A 218 -9.49 1.14 1.01
N CYS A 219 -9.94 2.24 0.43
CA CYS A 219 -9.91 2.45 -1.01
C CYS A 219 -9.91 3.95 -1.33
N ASN A 220 -9.63 4.29 -2.58
CA ASN A 220 -9.89 5.63 -3.09
C ASN A 220 -11.27 5.70 -3.79
N GLU A 221 -11.67 6.91 -4.20
CA GLU A 221 -12.96 7.18 -4.85
C GLU A 221 -13.14 6.36 -6.15
N GLY A 222 -12.06 6.22 -6.95
CA GLY A 222 -12.08 5.44 -8.18
C GLY A 222 -12.22 3.94 -7.94
N GLU A 223 -11.44 3.40 -7.00
CA GLU A 223 -11.50 1.99 -6.60
C GLU A 223 -12.87 1.63 -6.02
N ALA A 224 -13.42 2.50 -5.16
CA ALA A 224 -14.74 2.29 -4.57
C ALA A 224 -15.84 2.27 -5.63
N SER A 225 -15.81 3.21 -6.57
CA SER A 225 -16.76 3.30 -7.68
C SER A 225 -16.72 2.09 -8.58
N GLU A 226 -15.51 1.65 -8.94
CA GLU A 226 -15.29 0.48 -9.80
C GLU A 226 -15.72 -0.82 -9.12
N PHE A 227 -15.38 -0.99 -7.84
CA PHE A 227 -15.72 -2.19 -7.10
C PHE A 227 -17.24 -2.31 -6.87
N ALA A 228 -17.90 -1.21 -6.52
CA ALA A 228 -19.34 -1.15 -6.32
C ALA A 228 -20.14 -1.06 -7.65
N ASN A 229 -19.47 -0.77 -8.77
CA ASN A 229 -20.08 -0.46 -10.06
C ASN A 229 -21.11 0.69 -9.95
N SER A 230 -20.79 1.75 -9.20
CA SER A 230 -21.61 2.93 -9.00
C SER A 230 -20.77 4.14 -8.62
N ASN A 231 -21.22 5.33 -9.03
CA ASN A 231 -20.67 6.62 -8.62
C ASN A 231 -21.48 7.29 -7.49
N SER A 232 -22.53 6.66 -7.01
CA SER A 232 -23.34 7.16 -5.90
C SER A 232 -22.75 6.72 -4.56
N GLU A 233 -22.42 7.69 -3.70
CA GLU A 233 -21.94 7.41 -2.34
C GLU A 233 -22.88 6.47 -1.56
N GLU A 234 -24.19 6.69 -1.66
CA GLU A 234 -25.20 5.85 -1.01
C GLU A 234 -25.14 4.40 -1.50
N GLU A 235 -25.03 4.19 -2.82
CA GLU A 235 -24.94 2.85 -3.42
C GLU A 235 -23.59 2.18 -3.09
N ILE A 236 -22.48 2.93 -3.11
CA ILE A 236 -21.16 2.46 -2.70
C ILE A 236 -21.22 1.98 -1.24
N PHE A 237 -21.71 2.80 -0.32
CA PHE A 237 -21.80 2.41 1.09
C PHE A 237 -22.73 1.21 1.29
N LYS A 238 -23.87 1.17 0.60
CA LYS A 238 -24.79 0.03 0.64
C LYS A 238 -24.12 -1.26 0.15
N PHE A 239 -23.31 -1.17 -0.90
CA PHE A 239 -22.56 -2.30 -1.43
C PHE A 239 -21.53 -2.81 -0.42
N PHE A 240 -20.66 -1.93 0.09
CA PHE A 240 -19.59 -2.33 1.01
C PHE A 240 -20.09 -2.82 2.38
N LYS A 241 -21.24 -2.35 2.85
CA LYS A 241 -21.86 -2.85 4.09
C LYS A 241 -22.21 -4.34 4.08
N ASN A 242 -22.29 -4.96 2.90
CA ASN A 242 -22.46 -6.42 2.80
C ASN A 242 -21.17 -7.19 3.10
N TYR A 243 -20.03 -6.53 3.15
CA TYR A 243 -18.71 -7.15 3.24
C TYR A 243 -17.90 -6.74 4.46
N SER A 244 -18.03 -5.48 4.88
CA SER A 244 -17.24 -4.96 6.00
C SER A 244 -18.05 -4.02 6.87
N PRO A 245 -17.87 -4.09 8.22
CA PRO A 245 -18.51 -3.13 9.13
C PRO A 245 -17.92 -1.72 9.04
N LYS A 246 -16.73 -1.57 8.47
CA LYS A 246 -16.01 -0.30 8.39
C LYS A 246 -15.43 -0.07 7.00
N LEU A 247 -15.58 1.15 6.52
CA LEU A 247 -15.04 1.59 5.23
C LEU A 247 -14.45 2.98 5.37
N LEU A 248 -13.30 3.20 4.74
CA LEU A 248 -12.72 4.52 4.53
C LEU A 248 -12.38 4.69 3.05
N VAL A 249 -12.95 5.72 2.43
CA VAL A 249 -12.75 6.09 1.02
C VAL A 249 -12.02 7.42 0.96
N THR A 250 -10.78 7.42 0.52
CA THR A 250 -10.01 8.65 0.31
C THR A 250 -10.46 9.35 -0.97
N GLN A 251 -10.57 10.68 -0.92
CA GLN A 251 -11.05 11.52 -2.02
C GLN A 251 -10.02 12.59 -2.41
N GLY A 252 -8.73 12.29 -2.27
CA GLY A 252 -7.63 13.21 -2.54
C GLY A 252 -7.76 14.51 -1.74
N PRO A 253 -7.73 15.68 -2.40
CA PRO A 253 -7.80 16.97 -1.70
C PRO A 253 -9.13 17.22 -0.97
N LYS A 254 -10.17 16.45 -1.23
CA LYS A 254 -11.46 16.56 -0.54
C LYS A 254 -11.45 15.89 0.84
N GLY A 255 -10.48 15.03 1.12
CA GLY A 255 -10.36 14.33 2.40
C GLY A 255 -10.79 12.87 2.35
N CYS A 256 -11.65 12.44 3.26
CA CYS A 256 -12.07 11.06 3.39
C CYS A 256 -13.54 10.97 3.80
N ILE A 257 -14.27 10.02 3.20
CA ILE A 257 -15.60 9.61 3.63
C ILE A 257 -15.59 8.13 4.04
N GLY A 258 -16.59 7.71 4.80
CA GLY A 258 -16.70 6.31 5.21
C GLY A 258 -17.84 6.07 6.18
N TYR A 259 -17.80 4.95 6.86
CA TYR A 259 -18.74 4.57 7.90
C TYR A 259 -18.14 3.55 8.88
N ASP A 260 -18.71 3.50 10.05
CA ASP A 260 -18.57 2.43 11.05
C ASP A 260 -19.92 2.17 11.74
N GLU A 261 -19.87 1.48 12.89
CA GLU A 261 -21.05 1.20 13.72
C GLU A 261 -21.73 2.46 14.30
N ASP A 262 -20.96 3.55 14.47
CA ASP A 262 -21.48 4.82 14.99
C ASP A 262 -22.13 5.68 13.90
N GLY A 263 -21.95 5.35 12.62
CA GLY A 263 -22.57 6.01 11.49
C GLY A 263 -21.62 6.48 10.40
N PRO A 264 -22.05 7.45 9.58
CA PRO A 264 -21.23 7.97 8.49
C PRO A 264 -20.09 8.85 9.00
N ILE A 265 -18.96 8.74 8.33
CA ILE A 265 -17.74 9.52 8.59
C ILE A 265 -17.52 10.45 7.40
N ASN A 266 -17.26 11.72 7.68
CA ASN A 266 -16.84 12.70 6.68
C ASN A 266 -15.75 13.57 7.31
N ILE A 267 -14.53 13.48 6.75
CA ILE A 267 -13.36 14.22 7.17
C ILE A 267 -12.96 15.14 6.02
N PRO A 268 -13.03 16.48 6.20
CA PRO A 268 -12.63 17.40 5.15
C PRO A 268 -11.13 17.29 4.85
N GLY A 269 -10.78 17.53 3.61
CA GLY A 269 -9.38 17.60 3.19
C GLY A 269 -8.66 18.81 3.77
N ILE A 270 -7.34 18.70 3.85
CA ILE A 270 -6.46 19.78 4.28
C ILE A 270 -5.82 20.35 3.01
N GLU A 271 -6.05 21.65 2.77
CA GLU A 271 -5.50 22.34 1.61
C GLU A 271 -3.98 22.48 1.75
N VAL A 272 -3.24 21.92 0.79
CA VAL A 272 -1.78 21.95 0.74
C VAL A 272 -1.31 21.99 -0.72
N ASN A 273 -0.09 22.45 -0.96
CA ASN A 273 0.57 22.31 -2.25
C ASN A 273 1.15 20.91 -2.38
N ALA A 274 0.47 20.05 -3.11
CA ALA A 274 0.98 18.70 -3.39
C ALA A 274 2.14 18.77 -4.40
N ILE A 275 3.23 18.06 -4.07
CA ILE A 275 4.43 17.89 -4.91
C ILE A 275 4.41 16.49 -5.54
N ASP A 276 4.08 15.48 -4.70
CA ASP A 276 4.02 14.08 -5.09
C ASP A 276 2.94 13.38 -4.26
N THR A 277 2.06 12.64 -4.91
CA THR A 277 0.99 11.91 -4.21
C THR A 277 1.37 10.47 -3.87
N ASN A 278 2.64 10.08 -4.11
CA ASN A 278 3.15 8.75 -3.79
C ASN A 278 3.05 8.44 -2.30
N GLY A 279 2.54 7.26 -1.97
CA GLY A 279 2.42 6.82 -0.60
C GLY A 279 1.35 7.53 0.22
N ALA A 280 0.54 8.45 -0.36
CA ALA A 280 -0.52 9.14 0.38
C ALA A 280 -1.56 8.16 0.96
N GLY A 281 -1.99 7.18 0.16
CA GLY A 281 -2.89 6.11 0.61
C GLY A 281 -2.25 5.21 1.66
N ASP A 282 -0.97 4.89 1.50
CA ASP A 282 -0.21 4.06 2.43
C ASP A 282 -0.02 4.77 3.77
N MET A 283 0.36 6.05 3.73
CA MET A 283 0.46 6.91 4.91
C MET A 283 -0.88 7.01 5.65
N PHE A 284 -1.96 7.21 4.90
CA PHE A 284 -3.31 7.26 5.44
C PHE A 284 -3.65 5.95 6.17
N ALA A 285 -3.49 4.80 5.51
CA ALA A 285 -3.81 3.49 6.08
C ALA A 285 -2.96 3.18 7.31
N GLY A 286 -1.63 3.40 7.24
CA GLY A 286 -0.71 3.19 8.35
C GLY A 286 -1.04 4.07 9.56
N ALA A 287 -1.33 5.35 9.36
CA ALA A 287 -1.73 6.28 10.41
C ALA A 287 -3.07 5.87 11.05
N VAL A 288 -4.06 5.48 10.24
CA VAL A 288 -5.38 5.03 10.74
C VAL A 288 -5.23 3.79 11.61
N ILE A 289 -4.54 2.74 11.14
CA ILE A 289 -4.41 1.49 11.89
C ILE A 289 -3.60 1.69 13.17
N SER A 290 -2.52 2.49 13.11
CA SER A 290 -1.75 2.85 14.31
C SER A 290 -2.60 3.58 15.34
N SER A 291 -3.43 4.52 14.91
CA SER A 291 -4.35 5.27 15.78
C SER A 291 -5.43 4.38 16.41
N LEU A 292 -5.99 3.42 15.64
CA LEU A 292 -6.93 2.40 16.14
C LEU A 292 -6.31 1.52 17.23
N ASN A 293 -5.04 1.13 17.09
CA ASN A 293 -4.31 0.38 18.12
C ASN A 293 -4.08 1.21 19.41
N GLN A 294 -4.07 2.53 19.30
CA GLN A 294 -4.02 3.46 20.45
C GLN A 294 -5.42 3.77 21.02
N SER A 295 -6.40 2.93 20.76
CA SER A 295 -7.77 3.02 21.29
C SER A 295 -8.57 4.25 20.85
N LYS A 296 -8.22 4.85 19.71
CA LYS A 296 -9.06 5.88 19.07
C LYS A 296 -10.19 5.24 18.28
N ASN A 297 -11.31 5.94 18.11
CA ASN A 297 -12.38 5.49 17.22
C ASN A 297 -12.00 5.72 15.75
N LEU A 298 -12.78 5.15 14.81
CA LEU A 298 -12.46 5.21 13.39
C LEU A 298 -12.44 6.64 12.86
N LYS A 299 -13.37 7.51 13.31
CA LYS A 299 -13.41 8.91 12.90
C LYS A 299 -12.14 9.66 13.30
N GLN A 300 -11.72 9.56 14.56
CA GLN A 300 -10.47 10.19 15.06
C GLN A 300 -9.25 9.64 14.32
N SER A 301 -9.24 8.35 14.01
CA SER A 301 -8.16 7.71 13.27
C SER A 301 -8.12 8.18 11.82
N ALA A 302 -9.27 8.38 11.17
CA ALA A 302 -9.36 8.95 9.83
C ALA A 302 -8.93 10.43 9.78
N GLU A 303 -9.24 11.22 10.82
CA GLU A 303 -8.74 12.60 10.98
C GLU A 303 -7.20 12.61 11.02
N PHE A 304 -6.60 11.72 11.80
CA PHE A 304 -5.14 11.57 11.84
C PHE A 304 -4.58 11.10 10.51
N GLY A 305 -5.24 10.13 9.85
CA GLY A 305 -4.87 9.66 8.51
C GLY A 305 -4.85 10.77 7.46
N CYS A 306 -5.91 11.60 7.40
CA CYS A 306 -5.97 12.75 6.49
C CYS A 306 -4.87 13.78 6.81
N PHE A 307 -4.61 14.04 8.10
CA PHE A 307 -3.54 14.94 8.51
C PHE A 307 -2.17 14.41 8.06
N ALA A 308 -1.85 13.15 8.34
CA ALA A 308 -0.59 12.53 7.94
C ALA A 308 -0.42 12.50 6.41
N ALA A 309 -1.48 12.12 5.66
CA ALA A 309 -1.48 12.13 4.21
C ALA A 309 -1.24 13.55 3.64
N SER A 310 -1.79 14.59 4.28
CA SER A 310 -1.53 15.98 3.87
C SER A 310 -0.05 16.40 4.00
N LYS A 311 0.73 15.71 4.83
CA LYS A 311 2.17 15.99 5.01
C LYS A 311 3.04 15.29 4.00
N ILE A 312 2.75 14.01 3.71
CA ILE A 312 3.57 13.28 2.75
C ILE A 312 3.44 13.85 1.33
N VAL A 313 2.26 14.28 0.90
CA VAL A 313 2.08 14.83 -0.46
C VAL A 313 2.83 16.14 -0.73
N GLN A 314 3.38 16.78 0.31
CA GLN A 314 4.24 17.97 0.20
C GLN A 314 5.72 17.63 0.00
N ASN A 315 6.05 16.33 -0.07
CA ASN A 315 7.41 15.82 -0.23
C ASN A 315 7.48 14.90 -1.45
N SER A 316 8.68 14.55 -1.88
CA SER A 316 8.91 13.59 -2.96
C SER A 316 9.08 12.21 -2.39
N GLY A 317 8.50 11.21 -3.04
CA GLY A 317 8.63 9.80 -2.68
C GLY A 317 7.57 9.28 -1.69
N PRO A 318 7.54 7.94 -1.49
CA PRO A 318 6.46 7.27 -0.76
C PRO A 318 6.59 7.32 0.76
N ARG A 319 7.66 7.88 1.30
CA ARG A 319 7.94 7.93 2.74
C ARG A 319 8.59 9.25 3.15
N LEU A 320 8.42 9.59 4.41
CA LEU A 320 9.06 10.74 5.07
C LEU A 320 10.25 10.29 5.92
N THR A 321 11.05 11.24 6.39
CA THR A 321 12.09 10.99 7.39
C THR A 321 11.47 10.72 8.77
N GLN A 322 12.20 10.01 9.63
CA GLN A 322 11.74 9.72 11.00
C GLN A 322 11.43 11.00 11.80
N GLU A 323 12.20 12.07 11.59
CA GLU A 323 11.95 13.37 12.24
C GLU A 323 10.61 14.00 11.81
N GLU A 324 10.22 13.82 10.54
CA GLU A 324 8.94 14.32 10.04
C GLU A 324 7.76 13.56 10.62
N TYR A 325 7.87 12.22 10.80
CA TYR A 325 6.84 11.45 11.49
C TYR A 325 6.65 11.93 12.95
N VAL A 326 7.73 12.23 13.67
CA VAL A 326 7.65 12.80 15.03
C VAL A 326 6.91 14.13 15.01
N LYS A 327 7.25 15.02 14.09
CA LYS A 327 6.58 16.33 13.93
C LYS A 327 5.09 16.19 13.60
N ILE A 328 4.72 15.19 12.79
CA ILE A 328 3.31 14.92 12.47
C ILE A 328 2.54 14.57 13.74
N LYS A 329 3.06 13.67 14.59
CA LYS A 329 2.41 13.31 15.87
C LYS A 329 2.25 14.50 16.81
N GLU A 330 3.31 15.28 16.97
CA GLU A 330 3.30 16.45 17.85
C GLU A 330 2.30 17.51 17.38
N ASN A 331 2.33 17.81 16.08
CA ASN A 331 1.45 18.80 15.48
C ASN A 331 -0.02 18.38 15.50
N PHE A 332 -0.32 17.09 15.27
CA PHE A 332 -1.69 16.59 15.37
C PHE A 332 -2.24 16.65 16.79
N SER A 333 -1.40 16.42 17.80
CA SER A 333 -1.81 16.52 19.20
C SER A 333 -2.23 17.95 19.62
N SER A 334 -1.83 18.94 18.82
CA SER A 334 -2.17 20.36 19.00
C SER A 334 -3.26 20.87 18.04
N TYR A 335 -3.73 20.02 17.11
CA TYR A 335 -4.75 20.30 16.11
C TYR A 335 -6.13 19.96 16.67
#